data_9515e83375992ab76ddbdca5910b7ecb
#
_entry.id   9515e83375992ab76ddbdca5910b7ecb
#
_cell.length_a   1.000
_cell.length_b   1.000
_cell.length_c   1.000
_cell.angle_alpha   90.00
_cell.angle_beta   90.00
_cell.angle_gamma   90.00
#
_symmetry.space_group_name_H-M   'P 1'
#
loop_
_entity.id
_entity.type
_entity.pdbx_description
1 polymer ?
#
loop_
_entity_poly.entity_id
_entity_poly.type
_entity_poly.pdbx_seq_one_letter_code
_entity_poly.pdbx_strand_id
1 'polypeptide(L)'
;MSQNHLSDLRFDSLPLHEAVLAGIREAGFEFCTPIQANTLPIAIESHDVAGQAQTGTGKTAAFLIAAFQRVLTTEPADDEVRQPRIFALAPTRELAVQIANDAELLGKHTGLKIALAFGGTDYEKQRKTLEGGVDVLIGTPGRIIDYFKQGVFRLDRVEVAILDEADRMFDLGFIKDIRYLLRRLPPPDKRLNMLFSATLSHRVMELAYEHMNEPELVRIEPDKITADRVRQAIFFPSNKEKLPLLVGLIREMGEGRIMVFVNMKREAERVQAYLEANGINAQAISGDVPQKKRLRMLMDFQSGELAVLIGTDVASRGLHIPDVQYVINYDLPQDCEDYVHRIGRTARAGAAGDAISFGCETYAMSLPEIEDFIGHKIPVAKYDPDALPELIRPKPRPRRKPQQRRGGGGDRRPQGRRGTPRGPKKN
;
A
#
# COMPACT_ATOMS: atom_id res chain seq x y z
N MET A 1 3.56 25.00 6.25
CA MET A 1 4.37 24.01 5.52
C MET A 1 5.75 24.63 5.28
N SER A 2 6.81 24.03 5.78
CA SER A 2 8.16 24.56 5.56
C SER A 2 8.54 24.35 4.10
N GLN A 3 8.98 25.42 3.42
CA GLN A 3 9.28 25.49 1.98
C GLN A 3 10.43 24.56 1.52
N ASN A 4 11.10 23.83 2.39
CA ASN A 4 12.30 23.05 2.08
C ASN A 4 12.09 21.71 1.36
N HIS A 5 10.85 21.33 1.00
CA HIS A 5 10.53 20.06 0.31
C HIS A 5 9.83 20.25 -1.03
N LEU A 6 9.64 21.48 -1.45
CA LEU A 6 9.04 21.82 -2.72
C LEU A 6 10.14 22.26 -3.69
N SER A 7 9.96 21.98 -4.95
CA SER A 7 10.78 22.54 -6.03
C SER A 7 10.32 23.98 -6.32
N ASP A 8 11.11 24.72 -7.11
CA ASP A 8 10.71 26.03 -7.60
C ASP A 8 9.67 25.99 -8.71
N LEU A 9 9.32 24.79 -9.22
CA LEU A 9 8.36 24.61 -10.29
C LEU A 9 6.92 24.75 -9.75
N ARG A 10 6.18 25.69 -10.32
CA ARG A 10 4.78 25.91 -10.00
C ARG A 10 3.89 25.10 -10.94
N PHE A 11 2.78 24.57 -10.42
CA PHE A 11 1.82 23.85 -11.25
C PHE A 11 1.18 24.74 -12.34
N ASP A 12 0.96 26.01 -12.05
CA ASP A 12 0.36 26.96 -13.01
C ASP A 12 1.31 27.35 -14.17
N SER A 13 2.60 27.04 -14.08
CA SER A 13 3.56 27.21 -15.17
C SER A 13 3.59 26.02 -16.15
N LEU A 14 2.97 24.90 -15.79
CA LEU A 14 2.87 23.72 -16.67
C LEU A 14 1.71 23.86 -17.66
N PRO A 15 1.83 23.34 -18.90
CA PRO A 15 0.78 23.40 -19.91
C PRO A 15 -0.35 22.41 -19.61
N LEU A 16 -1.04 22.60 -18.50
CA LEU A 16 -2.12 21.75 -18.03
C LEU A 16 -3.48 22.27 -18.45
N HIS A 17 -4.41 21.37 -18.70
CA HIS A 17 -5.81 21.68 -18.98
C HIS A 17 -6.44 22.41 -17.77
N GLU A 18 -7.29 23.42 -18.02
CA GLU A 18 -7.86 24.28 -16.96
C GLU A 18 -8.63 23.47 -15.89
N ALA A 19 -9.33 22.41 -16.29
CA ALA A 19 -10.02 21.53 -15.34
C ALA A 19 -9.07 20.80 -14.39
N VAL A 20 -7.85 20.46 -14.83
CA VAL A 20 -6.82 19.86 -13.99
C VAL A 20 -6.23 20.89 -13.04
N LEU A 21 -5.93 22.10 -13.55
CA LEU A 21 -5.46 23.21 -12.73
C LEU A 21 -6.48 23.62 -11.67
N ALA A 22 -7.77 23.60 -11.97
CA ALA A 22 -8.83 23.86 -11.00
C ALA A 22 -8.82 22.84 -9.84
N GLY A 23 -8.66 21.55 -10.14
CA GLY A 23 -8.53 20.51 -9.12
C GLY A 23 -7.28 20.68 -8.25
N ILE A 24 -6.14 21.01 -8.86
CA ILE A 24 -4.87 21.27 -8.17
C ILE A 24 -5.00 22.46 -7.20
N ARG A 25 -5.61 23.56 -7.66
CA ARG A 25 -5.85 24.76 -6.82
C ARG A 25 -6.78 24.45 -5.65
N GLU A 26 -7.85 23.68 -5.88
CA GLU A 26 -8.78 23.27 -4.82
C GLU A 26 -8.12 22.35 -3.79
N ALA A 27 -7.17 21.49 -4.23
CA ALA A 27 -6.34 20.67 -3.35
C ALA A 27 -5.31 21.50 -2.56
N GLY A 28 -5.14 22.79 -2.85
CA GLY A 28 -4.20 23.68 -2.19
C GLY A 28 -2.74 23.46 -2.60
N PHE A 29 -2.50 22.90 -3.79
CA PHE A 29 -1.15 22.69 -4.31
C PHE A 29 -0.72 23.91 -5.15
N GLU A 30 0.43 24.46 -4.80
CA GLU A 30 1.01 25.62 -5.51
C GLU A 30 2.32 25.25 -6.20
N PHE A 31 3.23 24.60 -5.50
CA PHE A 31 4.53 24.17 -5.98
C PHE A 31 4.62 22.64 -6.09
N CYS A 32 5.33 22.17 -7.10
CA CYS A 32 5.61 20.75 -7.28
C CYS A 32 6.57 20.21 -6.23
N THR A 33 6.36 18.97 -5.81
CA THR A 33 7.40 18.20 -5.11
C THR A 33 8.50 17.79 -6.12
N PRO A 34 9.70 17.37 -5.67
CA PRO A 34 10.77 16.94 -6.58
C PRO A 34 10.34 15.84 -7.56
N ILE A 35 9.58 14.84 -7.10
CA ILE A 35 9.08 13.78 -8.01
C ILE A 35 8.09 14.35 -9.04
N GLN A 36 7.22 15.27 -8.65
CA GLN A 36 6.28 15.91 -9.56
C GLN A 36 7.00 16.79 -10.58
N ALA A 37 7.98 17.59 -10.13
CA ALA A 37 8.75 18.47 -11.00
C ALA A 37 9.55 17.71 -12.07
N ASN A 38 10.06 16.52 -11.72
CA ASN A 38 10.83 15.68 -12.65
C ASN A 38 9.95 14.77 -13.52
N THR A 39 8.74 14.42 -13.07
CA THR A 39 7.85 13.50 -13.79
C THR A 39 6.89 14.22 -14.73
N LEU A 40 6.26 15.32 -14.26
CA LEU A 40 5.19 15.97 -15.00
C LEU A 40 5.61 16.50 -16.38
N PRO A 41 6.76 17.19 -16.54
CA PRO A 41 7.18 17.66 -17.88
C PRO A 41 7.32 16.51 -18.88
N ILE A 42 7.88 15.38 -18.48
CA ILE A 42 8.09 14.18 -19.29
C ILE A 42 6.74 13.56 -19.70
N ALA A 43 5.89 13.31 -18.69
CA ALA A 43 4.60 12.63 -18.90
C ALA A 43 3.58 13.49 -19.68
N ILE A 44 3.62 14.82 -19.54
CA ILE A 44 2.78 15.75 -20.32
C ILE A 44 3.15 15.69 -21.80
N GLU A 45 4.42 15.51 -22.15
CA GLU A 45 4.89 15.29 -23.52
C GLU A 45 4.64 13.87 -24.02
N SER A 46 3.95 13.05 -23.21
CA SER A 46 3.58 11.66 -23.54
C SER A 46 4.75 10.69 -23.61
N HIS A 47 5.84 10.98 -22.92
CA HIS A 47 6.93 10.02 -22.68
C HIS A 47 6.67 9.19 -21.43
N ASP A 48 6.99 7.91 -21.52
CA ASP A 48 6.83 6.98 -20.40
C ASP A 48 7.79 7.28 -19.26
N VAL A 49 7.35 7.07 -18.01
CA VAL A 49 8.16 7.35 -16.83
C VAL A 49 8.24 6.15 -15.91
N ALA A 50 9.45 5.74 -15.56
CA ALA A 50 9.72 4.83 -14.45
C ALA A 50 10.32 5.61 -13.28
N GLY A 51 9.49 5.89 -12.27
CA GLY A 51 9.83 6.75 -11.15
C GLY A 51 10.23 5.96 -9.90
N GLN A 52 11.44 6.24 -9.37
CA GLN A 52 11.84 5.77 -8.05
C GLN A 52 11.61 6.86 -7.02
N ALA A 53 10.64 6.64 -6.12
CA ALA A 53 10.38 7.55 -5.02
C ALA A 53 9.61 6.85 -3.88
N GLN A 54 9.89 7.25 -2.66
CA GLN A 54 9.21 6.71 -1.47
C GLN A 54 7.75 7.13 -1.36
N THR A 55 6.97 6.46 -0.50
CA THR A 55 5.60 6.86 -0.17
C THR A 55 5.57 8.25 0.48
N GLY A 56 4.58 9.09 0.12
CA GLY A 56 4.44 10.44 0.68
C GLY A 56 5.23 11.52 -0.04
N THR A 57 5.92 11.23 -1.13
CA THR A 57 6.64 12.21 -1.95
C THR A 57 5.76 12.94 -2.98
N GLY A 58 4.47 12.57 -3.10
CA GLY A 58 3.55 13.17 -4.06
C GLY A 58 3.42 12.45 -5.40
N LYS A 59 3.88 11.18 -5.51
CA LYS A 59 3.76 10.34 -6.72
C LYS A 59 2.32 10.25 -7.24
N THR A 60 1.35 10.03 -6.32
CA THR A 60 -0.06 9.88 -6.68
C THR A 60 -0.58 11.08 -7.45
N ALA A 61 -0.30 12.29 -6.97
CA ALA A 61 -0.69 13.50 -7.68
C ALA A 61 0.06 13.62 -9.03
N ALA A 62 1.36 13.27 -9.10
CA ALA A 62 2.11 13.30 -10.34
C ALA A 62 1.45 12.47 -11.44
N PHE A 63 1.19 11.18 -11.18
CA PHE A 63 0.61 10.33 -12.20
C PHE A 63 -0.87 10.63 -12.49
N LEU A 64 -1.67 11.06 -11.53
CA LEU A 64 -3.05 11.43 -11.75
C LEU A 64 -3.17 12.70 -12.60
N ILE A 65 -2.37 13.73 -12.31
CA ILE A 65 -2.34 14.98 -13.08
C ILE A 65 -1.94 14.68 -14.53
N ALA A 66 -0.87 13.91 -14.76
CA ALA A 66 -0.45 13.53 -16.10
C ALA A 66 -1.51 12.70 -16.84
N ALA A 67 -2.17 11.77 -16.15
CA ALA A 67 -3.22 10.95 -16.72
C ALA A 67 -4.46 11.76 -17.10
N PHE A 68 -4.92 12.67 -16.23
CA PHE A 68 -6.04 13.56 -16.54
C PHE A 68 -5.70 14.49 -17.69
N GLN A 69 -4.50 15.08 -17.70
CA GLN A 69 -4.02 15.90 -18.80
C GLN A 69 -4.11 15.15 -20.12
N ARG A 70 -3.60 13.92 -20.18
CA ARG A 70 -3.59 13.09 -21.39
C ARG A 70 -5.00 12.87 -21.93
N VAL A 71 -5.93 12.39 -21.09
CA VAL A 71 -7.29 12.04 -21.55
C VAL A 71 -8.19 13.24 -21.83
N LEU A 72 -7.88 14.42 -21.27
CA LEU A 72 -8.61 15.65 -21.56
C LEU A 72 -8.14 16.34 -22.86
N THR A 73 -6.92 16.01 -23.32
CA THR A 73 -6.34 16.54 -24.56
C THR A 73 -6.52 15.59 -25.75
N THR A 74 -7.06 14.39 -25.52
CA THR A 74 -7.38 13.41 -26.58
C THR A 74 -8.89 13.23 -26.69
N GLU A 75 -9.38 13.06 -27.92
CA GLU A 75 -10.79 12.79 -28.14
C GLU A 75 -11.18 11.38 -27.64
N PRO A 76 -12.27 11.26 -26.87
CA PRO A 76 -12.77 9.94 -26.47
C PRO A 76 -13.26 9.16 -27.71
N ALA A 77 -13.09 7.84 -27.67
CA ALA A 77 -13.70 6.98 -28.67
C ALA A 77 -15.23 7.03 -28.54
N ASP A 78 -15.91 6.94 -29.68
CA ASP A 78 -17.39 6.88 -29.75
C ASP A 78 -17.86 5.46 -29.38
N ASP A 79 -17.83 5.14 -28.10
CA ASP A 79 -18.31 3.87 -27.54
C ASP A 79 -19.72 4.08 -26.95
N GLU A 80 -20.63 3.13 -27.18
CA GLU A 80 -22.00 3.14 -26.64
C GLU A 80 -21.99 3.22 -25.09
N VAL A 81 -21.02 2.54 -24.46
CA VAL A 81 -20.74 2.63 -23.02
C VAL A 81 -19.29 2.99 -22.83
N ARG A 82 -18.99 4.02 -22.03
CA ARG A 82 -17.62 4.47 -21.74
C ARG A 82 -16.76 3.32 -21.24
N GLN A 83 -15.56 3.18 -21.78
CA GLN A 83 -14.56 2.21 -21.36
C GLN A 83 -13.42 2.92 -20.65
N PRO A 84 -12.69 2.23 -19.73
CA PRO A 84 -11.57 2.83 -19.03
C PRO A 84 -10.50 3.37 -19.99
N ARG A 85 -10.20 4.66 -19.88
CA ARG A 85 -9.11 5.35 -20.59
C ARG A 85 -7.87 5.47 -19.70
N ILE A 86 -8.07 5.57 -18.38
CA ILE A 86 -7.02 5.52 -17.36
C ILE A 86 -7.15 4.23 -16.58
N PHE A 87 -6.05 3.48 -16.47
CA PHE A 87 -5.98 2.20 -15.80
C PHE A 87 -4.85 2.23 -14.76
N ALA A 88 -5.19 2.17 -13.46
CA ALA A 88 -4.23 2.22 -12.37
C ALA A 88 -4.29 0.97 -11.49
N LEU A 89 -3.15 0.32 -11.33
CA LEU A 89 -2.97 -0.84 -10.45
C LEU A 89 -2.24 -0.46 -9.16
N ALA A 90 -2.78 -0.93 -8.05
CA ALA A 90 -2.19 -0.85 -6.73
C ALA A 90 -2.06 -2.24 -6.09
N PRO A 91 -0.99 -2.53 -5.31
CA PRO A 91 -0.78 -3.83 -4.68
C PRO A 91 -1.80 -4.14 -3.58
N THR A 92 -2.33 -3.11 -2.93
CA THR A 92 -3.21 -3.24 -1.78
C THR A 92 -4.51 -2.48 -2.00
N ARG A 93 -5.54 -2.93 -1.28
CA ARG A 93 -6.88 -2.31 -1.32
C ARG A 93 -6.84 -0.89 -0.75
N GLU A 94 -6.07 -0.71 0.29
CA GLU A 94 -5.89 0.56 0.99
C GLU A 94 -5.28 1.60 0.06
N LEU A 95 -4.21 1.24 -0.65
CA LEU A 95 -3.59 2.14 -1.63
C LEU A 95 -4.53 2.43 -2.80
N ALA A 96 -5.27 1.43 -3.29
CA ALA A 96 -6.27 1.66 -4.34
C ALA A 96 -7.36 2.65 -3.90
N VAL A 97 -7.85 2.56 -2.66
CA VAL A 97 -8.81 3.51 -2.07
C VAL A 97 -8.19 4.91 -1.97
N GLN A 98 -6.94 5.02 -1.54
CA GLN A 98 -6.24 6.28 -1.44
C GLN A 98 -6.09 6.95 -2.82
N ILE A 99 -5.60 6.19 -3.83
CA ILE A 99 -5.48 6.70 -5.20
C ILE A 99 -6.85 7.18 -5.73
N ALA A 100 -7.94 6.45 -5.41
CA ALA A 100 -9.28 6.86 -5.82
C ALA A 100 -9.74 8.15 -5.14
N ASN A 101 -9.48 8.33 -3.84
CA ASN A 101 -9.80 9.57 -3.14
C ASN A 101 -9.01 10.76 -3.70
N ASP A 102 -7.71 10.57 -3.97
CA ASP A 102 -6.87 11.60 -4.60
C ASP A 102 -7.36 11.91 -6.03
N ALA A 103 -7.81 10.88 -6.77
CA ALA A 103 -8.37 11.04 -8.11
C ALA A 103 -9.70 11.80 -8.08
N GLU A 104 -10.58 11.56 -7.11
CA GLU A 104 -11.82 12.30 -6.93
C GLU A 104 -11.55 13.77 -6.59
N LEU A 105 -10.55 14.06 -5.74
CA LEU A 105 -10.15 15.42 -5.38
C LEU A 105 -9.58 16.17 -6.58
N LEU A 106 -8.52 15.62 -7.20
CA LEU A 106 -7.82 16.28 -8.31
C LEU A 106 -8.62 16.29 -9.60
N GLY A 107 -9.45 15.25 -9.82
CA GLY A 107 -10.29 15.09 -11.01
C GLY A 107 -11.67 15.76 -10.91
N LYS A 108 -12.00 16.46 -9.83
CA LYS A 108 -13.33 16.99 -9.53
C LYS A 108 -13.95 17.84 -10.66
N HIS A 109 -13.12 18.59 -11.35
CA HIS A 109 -13.55 19.50 -12.44
C HIS A 109 -13.42 18.89 -13.84
N THR A 110 -12.95 17.66 -13.95
CA THR A 110 -12.67 16.99 -15.24
C THR A 110 -13.89 16.34 -15.87
N GLY A 111 -14.94 16.07 -15.10
CA GLY A 111 -16.12 15.31 -15.54
C GLY A 111 -15.86 13.82 -15.80
N LEU A 112 -14.66 13.31 -15.47
CA LEU A 112 -14.30 11.91 -15.62
C LEU A 112 -14.99 11.04 -14.56
N LYS A 113 -15.53 9.91 -14.98
CA LYS A 113 -16.13 8.92 -14.06
C LYS A 113 -15.06 7.97 -13.53
N ILE A 114 -14.87 7.97 -12.21
CA ILE A 114 -13.86 7.17 -11.51
C ILE A 114 -14.54 5.94 -10.92
N ALA A 115 -13.94 4.76 -11.10
CA ALA A 115 -14.36 3.54 -10.46
C ALA A 115 -13.20 2.83 -9.74
N LEU A 116 -13.54 2.22 -8.61
CA LEU A 116 -12.63 1.49 -7.74
C LEU A 116 -13.00 0.01 -7.71
N ALA A 117 -12.03 -0.89 -8.01
CA ALA A 117 -12.23 -2.33 -8.07
C ALA A 117 -11.23 -3.09 -7.19
N PHE A 118 -11.69 -3.60 -6.02
CA PHE A 118 -10.87 -4.40 -5.11
C PHE A 118 -11.68 -5.46 -4.35
N GLY A 119 -11.03 -6.48 -3.83
CA GLY A 119 -11.68 -7.58 -3.14
C GLY A 119 -12.14 -7.25 -1.70
N GLY A 120 -13.09 -8.02 -1.16
CA GLY A 120 -13.51 -7.91 0.26
C GLY A 120 -14.59 -6.87 0.54
N THR A 121 -15.19 -6.29 -0.49
CA THR A 121 -16.33 -5.37 -0.42
C THR A 121 -17.43 -5.82 -1.35
N ASP A 122 -18.54 -5.07 -1.40
CA ASP A 122 -19.72 -5.38 -2.20
C ASP A 122 -19.39 -5.58 -3.68
N TYR A 123 -19.42 -6.83 -4.11
CA TYR A 123 -19.10 -7.26 -5.46
C TYR A 123 -20.07 -6.67 -6.48
N GLU A 124 -21.37 -6.80 -6.22
CA GLU A 124 -22.41 -6.40 -7.16
C GLU A 124 -22.46 -4.88 -7.35
N LYS A 125 -22.20 -4.12 -6.28
CA LYS A 125 -22.15 -2.65 -6.38
C LYS A 125 -21.01 -2.19 -7.27
N GLN A 126 -19.80 -2.76 -7.10
CA GLN A 126 -18.65 -2.43 -7.95
C GLN A 126 -18.93 -2.81 -9.41
N ARG A 127 -19.51 -4.01 -9.63
CA ARG A 127 -19.87 -4.50 -10.96
C ARG A 127 -20.82 -3.54 -11.67
N LYS A 128 -21.93 -3.14 -11.02
CA LYS A 128 -22.89 -2.18 -11.58
C LYS A 128 -22.27 -0.84 -11.92
N THR A 129 -21.35 -0.34 -11.10
CA THR A 129 -20.62 0.90 -11.38
C THR A 129 -19.81 0.78 -12.68
N LEU A 130 -19.11 -0.33 -12.87
CA LEU A 130 -18.30 -0.59 -14.05
C LEU A 130 -19.16 -0.80 -15.30
N GLU A 131 -20.27 -1.55 -15.21
CA GLU A 131 -21.24 -1.73 -16.30
C GLU A 131 -21.88 -0.41 -16.75
N GLY A 132 -22.02 0.56 -15.84
CA GLY A 132 -22.49 1.92 -16.15
C GLY A 132 -21.50 2.79 -16.91
N GLY A 133 -20.31 2.26 -17.22
CA GLY A 133 -19.25 2.95 -17.97
C GLY A 133 -18.44 3.91 -17.12
N VAL A 134 -17.12 3.83 -17.23
CA VAL A 134 -16.16 4.62 -16.46
C VAL A 134 -14.99 5.07 -17.33
N ASP A 135 -14.37 6.19 -16.96
CA ASP A 135 -13.19 6.73 -17.65
C ASP A 135 -11.89 6.32 -16.92
N VAL A 136 -11.96 6.18 -15.58
CA VAL A 136 -10.83 5.88 -14.73
C VAL A 136 -11.11 4.61 -13.93
N LEU A 137 -10.30 3.58 -14.13
CA LEU A 137 -10.38 2.33 -13.39
C LEU A 137 -9.16 2.17 -12.48
N ILE A 138 -9.37 2.20 -11.18
CA ILE A 138 -8.35 2.02 -10.16
C ILE A 138 -8.63 0.73 -9.39
N GLY A 139 -7.62 -0.09 -9.11
CA GLY A 139 -7.88 -1.27 -8.30
C GLY A 139 -6.71 -2.22 -8.09
N THR A 140 -7.05 -3.37 -7.50
CA THR A 140 -6.08 -4.45 -7.24
C THR A 140 -6.15 -5.53 -8.32
N PRO A 141 -5.03 -6.16 -8.72
CA PRO A 141 -4.97 -7.05 -9.89
C PRO A 141 -6.04 -8.14 -9.90
N GLY A 142 -6.21 -8.86 -8.79
CA GLY A 142 -7.11 -10.02 -8.74
C GLY A 142 -8.59 -9.69 -9.01
N ARG A 143 -9.12 -8.56 -8.47
CA ARG A 143 -10.51 -8.15 -8.69
C ARG A 143 -10.74 -7.61 -10.09
N ILE A 144 -9.76 -6.88 -10.62
CA ILE A 144 -9.81 -6.38 -11.99
C ILE A 144 -9.82 -7.55 -12.98
N ILE A 145 -8.98 -8.56 -12.80
CA ILE A 145 -8.97 -9.77 -13.64
C ILE A 145 -10.30 -10.51 -13.58
N ASP A 146 -10.91 -10.61 -12.40
CA ASP A 146 -12.19 -11.27 -12.20
C ASP A 146 -13.29 -10.59 -13.04
N TYR A 147 -13.46 -9.29 -12.93
CA TYR A 147 -14.43 -8.54 -13.74
C TYR A 147 -14.10 -8.52 -15.22
N PHE A 148 -12.82 -8.40 -15.59
CA PHE A 148 -12.39 -8.44 -16.98
C PHE A 148 -12.73 -9.78 -17.65
N LYS A 149 -12.48 -10.91 -16.97
CA LYS A 149 -12.83 -12.24 -17.48
C LYS A 149 -14.33 -12.44 -17.67
N GLN A 150 -15.16 -11.70 -16.94
CA GLN A 150 -16.61 -11.71 -17.08
C GLN A 150 -17.13 -10.72 -18.13
N GLY A 151 -16.25 -9.99 -18.81
CA GLY A 151 -16.63 -9.03 -19.85
C GLY A 151 -17.33 -7.75 -19.32
N VAL A 152 -17.13 -7.41 -18.03
CA VAL A 152 -17.76 -6.23 -17.42
C VAL A 152 -17.29 -4.94 -18.06
N PHE A 153 -16.04 -4.90 -18.52
CA PHE A 153 -15.42 -3.79 -19.25
C PHE A 153 -14.35 -4.32 -20.21
N ARG A 154 -13.91 -3.45 -21.12
CA ARG A 154 -12.79 -3.70 -22.03
C ARG A 154 -11.59 -2.86 -21.62
N LEU A 155 -10.39 -3.27 -22.07
CA LEU A 155 -9.12 -2.59 -21.79
C LEU A 155 -8.46 -2.03 -23.06
N ASP A 156 -9.09 -2.20 -24.21
CA ASP A 156 -8.59 -1.76 -25.53
C ASP A 156 -8.67 -0.24 -25.76
N ARG A 157 -9.28 0.50 -24.82
CA ARG A 157 -9.40 1.97 -24.84
C ARG A 157 -8.47 2.66 -23.86
N VAL A 158 -7.60 1.92 -23.19
CA VAL A 158 -6.68 2.48 -22.19
C VAL A 158 -5.62 3.34 -22.89
N GLU A 159 -5.58 4.61 -22.54
CA GLU A 159 -4.61 5.60 -23.01
C GLU A 159 -3.50 5.85 -21.99
N VAL A 160 -3.77 5.57 -20.72
CA VAL A 160 -2.79 5.71 -19.64
C VAL A 160 -2.81 4.49 -18.74
N ALA A 161 -1.66 3.83 -18.58
CA ALA A 161 -1.45 2.70 -17.67
C ALA A 161 -0.51 3.10 -16.53
N ILE A 162 -0.95 2.89 -15.30
CA ILE A 162 -0.23 3.27 -14.09
C ILE A 162 0.00 2.04 -13.22
N LEU A 163 1.23 1.82 -12.80
CA LEU A 163 1.61 0.83 -11.79
C LEU A 163 2.20 1.57 -10.59
N ASP A 164 1.53 1.57 -9.44
CA ASP A 164 2.06 2.16 -8.21
C ASP A 164 2.51 1.10 -7.23
N GLU A 165 3.63 1.32 -6.55
CA GLU A 165 4.33 0.35 -5.69
C GLU A 165 4.60 -0.98 -6.42
N ALA A 166 5.26 -0.91 -7.59
CA ALA A 166 5.53 -2.09 -8.43
C ALA A 166 6.37 -3.15 -7.71
N ASP A 167 7.41 -2.77 -6.95
CA ASP A 167 8.20 -3.66 -6.09
C ASP A 167 7.30 -4.46 -5.15
N ARG A 168 6.35 -3.80 -4.54
CA ARG A 168 5.38 -4.42 -3.64
C ARG A 168 4.49 -5.44 -4.36
N MET A 169 4.12 -5.18 -5.60
CA MET A 169 3.35 -6.15 -6.39
C MET A 169 4.15 -7.43 -6.67
N PHE A 170 5.47 -7.33 -6.81
CA PHE A 170 6.35 -8.49 -6.90
C PHE A 170 6.38 -9.29 -5.58
N ASP A 171 6.55 -8.63 -4.43
CA ASP A 171 6.58 -9.27 -3.11
C ASP A 171 5.28 -10.03 -2.80
N LEU A 172 4.15 -9.50 -3.24
CA LEU A 172 2.83 -10.12 -3.08
C LEU A 172 2.53 -11.21 -4.14
N GLY A 173 3.43 -11.44 -5.07
CA GLY A 173 3.30 -12.48 -6.10
C GLY A 173 2.37 -12.14 -7.26
N PHE A 174 1.99 -10.87 -7.45
CA PHE A 174 1.07 -10.42 -8.50
C PHE A 174 1.70 -10.30 -9.88
N ILE A 175 2.98 -10.63 -10.06
CA ILE A 175 3.67 -10.42 -11.35
C ILE A 175 2.97 -11.09 -12.53
N LYS A 176 2.44 -12.31 -12.35
CA LYS A 176 1.69 -13.02 -13.39
C LYS A 176 0.38 -12.31 -13.74
N ASP A 177 -0.29 -11.77 -12.76
CA ASP A 177 -1.54 -11.03 -12.89
C ASP A 177 -1.32 -9.68 -13.60
N ILE A 178 -0.25 -8.98 -13.24
CA ILE A 178 0.13 -7.72 -13.87
C ILE A 178 0.46 -7.95 -15.35
N ARG A 179 1.36 -8.90 -15.68
CA ARG A 179 1.68 -9.25 -17.05
C ARG A 179 0.44 -9.69 -17.84
N TYR A 180 -0.48 -10.42 -17.19
CA TYR A 180 -1.75 -10.81 -17.80
C TYR A 180 -2.58 -9.58 -18.21
N LEU A 181 -2.69 -8.56 -17.36
CA LEU A 181 -3.45 -7.34 -17.64
C LEU A 181 -2.73 -6.46 -18.67
N LEU A 182 -1.44 -6.18 -18.51
CA LEU A 182 -0.67 -5.30 -19.40
C LEU A 182 -0.66 -5.78 -20.85
N ARG A 183 -0.67 -7.10 -21.10
CA ARG A 183 -0.79 -7.69 -22.43
C ARG A 183 -2.16 -7.52 -23.10
N ARG A 184 -3.15 -6.99 -22.39
CA ARG A 184 -4.51 -6.75 -22.89
C ARG A 184 -4.83 -5.27 -23.09
N LEU A 185 -3.90 -4.44 -22.71
CA LEU A 185 -3.94 -3.02 -23.03
C LEU A 185 -3.49 -2.80 -24.49
N PRO A 186 -3.76 -1.62 -25.06
CA PRO A 186 -3.14 -1.24 -26.34
C PRO A 186 -1.61 -1.38 -26.30
N PRO A 187 -0.93 -1.47 -27.45
CA PRO A 187 0.54 -1.53 -27.49
C PRO A 187 1.19 -0.40 -26.68
N PRO A 188 2.38 -0.64 -26.06
CA PRO A 188 3.04 0.35 -25.21
C PRO A 188 3.27 1.72 -25.86
N ASP A 189 3.55 1.75 -27.16
CA ASP A 189 3.75 2.97 -27.97
C ASP A 189 2.47 3.73 -28.28
N LYS A 190 1.30 3.19 -27.95
CA LYS A 190 -0.03 3.83 -28.18
C LYS A 190 -0.65 4.38 -26.90
N ARG A 191 0.02 4.22 -25.78
CA ARG A 191 -0.45 4.69 -24.48
C ARG A 191 0.71 5.30 -23.69
N LEU A 192 0.37 6.16 -22.72
CA LEU A 192 1.34 6.62 -21.73
C LEU A 192 1.45 5.57 -20.63
N ASN A 193 2.65 5.15 -20.29
CA ASN A 193 2.91 4.22 -19.21
C ASN A 193 3.66 4.92 -18.09
N MET A 194 3.20 4.76 -16.86
CA MET A 194 3.86 5.28 -15.67
C MET A 194 4.02 4.18 -14.63
N LEU A 195 5.23 3.91 -14.22
CA LEU A 195 5.56 2.93 -13.20
C LEU A 195 6.25 3.64 -12.04
N PHE A 196 5.71 3.47 -10.83
CA PHE A 196 6.31 4.01 -9.62
C PHE A 196 6.64 2.89 -8.63
N SER A 197 7.81 3.02 -8.02
CA SER A 197 8.32 2.03 -7.08
C SER A 197 9.21 2.70 -6.04
N ALA A 198 9.32 2.14 -4.85
CA ALA A 198 10.31 2.59 -3.87
C ALA A 198 11.72 2.16 -4.30
N THR A 199 11.83 1.02 -4.99
CA THR A 199 13.09 0.50 -5.53
C THR A 199 12.96 0.18 -7.02
N LEU A 200 13.96 0.53 -7.82
CA LEU A 200 14.08 0.10 -9.21
C LEU A 200 14.97 -1.15 -9.31
N SER A 201 14.57 -2.21 -8.60
CA SER A 201 15.26 -3.50 -8.68
C SER A 201 15.29 -4.04 -10.11
N HIS A 202 16.19 -4.99 -10.39
CA HIS A 202 16.29 -5.62 -11.72
C HIS A 202 14.94 -6.17 -12.21
N ARG A 203 14.12 -6.75 -11.31
CA ARG A 203 12.79 -7.28 -11.64
C ARG A 203 11.78 -6.19 -12.02
N VAL A 204 11.82 -5.05 -11.32
CA VAL A 204 10.96 -3.90 -11.64
C VAL A 204 11.37 -3.31 -12.98
N MET A 205 12.66 -3.18 -13.24
CA MET A 205 13.18 -2.70 -14.52
C MET A 205 12.85 -3.64 -15.68
N GLU A 206 12.93 -4.96 -15.48
CA GLU A 206 12.49 -5.96 -16.46
C GLU A 206 11.04 -5.73 -16.88
N LEU A 207 10.13 -5.52 -15.89
CA LEU A 207 8.73 -5.23 -16.16
C LEU A 207 8.53 -3.92 -16.94
N ALA A 208 9.30 -2.88 -16.60
CA ALA A 208 9.27 -1.59 -17.30
C ALA A 208 9.69 -1.78 -18.77
N TYR A 209 10.83 -2.41 -19.02
CA TYR A 209 11.31 -2.67 -20.40
C TYR A 209 10.38 -3.61 -21.21
N GLU A 210 9.69 -4.56 -20.55
CA GLU A 210 8.75 -5.47 -21.21
C GLU A 210 7.46 -4.78 -21.66
N HIS A 211 7.01 -3.73 -20.93
CA HIS A 211 5.65 -3.21 -21.09
C HIS A 211 5.54 -1.70 -21.25
N MET A 212 6.64 -0.97 -21.28
CA MET A 212 6.69 0.47 -21.50
C MET A 212 7.47 0.80 -22.80
N ASN A 213 7.29 2.01 -23.28
CA ASN A 213 7.96 2.49 -24.50
C ASN A 213 9.10 3.43 -24.11
N GLU A 214 10.34 2.92 -24.08
CA GLU A 214 11.56 3.67 -23.76
C GLU A 214 11.41 4.60 -22.54
N PRO A 215 11.04 4.06 -21.35
CA PRO A 215 10.70 4.90 -20.20
C PRO A 215 11.89 5.72 -19.71
N GLU A 216 11.65 6.99 -19.42
CA GLU A 216 12.62 7.84 -18.72
C GLU A 216 12.68 7.45 -17.24
N LEU A 217 13.91 7.30 -16.73
CA LEU A 217 14.16 6.91 -15.35
C LEU A 217 14.27 8.14 -14.47
N VAL A 218 13.21 8.42 -13.72
CA VAL A 218 13.21 9.50 -12.73
C VAL A 218 13.56 8.91 -11.36
N ARG A 219 14.73 9.24 -10.86
CA ARG A 219 15.18 8.82 -9.53
C ARG A 219 15.19 10.03 -8.61
N ILE A 220 14.34 9.98 -7.59
CA ILE A 220 14.49 10.86 -6.45
C ILE A 220 15.30 10.04 -5.46
N GLU A 221 16.57 10.44 -5.30
CA GLU A 221 17.38 9.84 -4.24
C GLU A 221 16.56 9.93 -2.95
N PRO A 222 16.42 8.83 -2.20
CA PRO A 222 15.89 8.93 -0.86
C PRO A 222 16.74 10.03 -0.22
N ASP A 223 16.09 11.13 0.10
CA ASP A 223 16.82 12.17 0.83
C ASP A 223 17.56 11.43 1.94
N LYS A 224 18.89 11.52 2.01
CA LYS A 224 19.65 11.22 3.23
C LYS A 224 18.99 11.88 4.44
N ILE A 225 18.24 12.91 4.16
CA ILE A 225 17.33 13.68 4.98
C ILE A 225 16.27 12.87 5.74
N THR A 226 15.77 11.71 5.23
CA THR A 226 14.79 10.94 6.01
C THR A 226 15.47 10.26 7.20
N ALA A 227 16.68 9.73 7.02
CA ALA A 227 17.46 9.19 8.13
C ALA A 227 18.03 10.29 9.02
N ASP A 228 18.43 11.44 8.45
CA ASP A 228 18.98 12.58 9.20
C ASP A 228 17.93 13.36 10.00
N ARG A 229 16.64 13.30 9.62
CA ARG A 229 15.54 13.97 10.34
C ARG A 229 14.85 13.10 11.36
N VAL A 230 14.99 11.76 11.24
CA VAL A 230 14.50 10.83 12.23
C VAL A 230 15.54 10.67 13.33
N ARG A 231 15.21 11.08 14.54
CA ARG A 231 16.05 10.75 15.70
C ARG A 231 15.97 9.26 15.96
N GLN A 232 17.07 8.58 15.73
CA GLN A 232 17.13 7.12 15.87
C GLN A 232 17.79 6.73 17.19
N ALA A 233 17.29 5.68 17.81
CA ALA A 233 17.90 5.08 18.99
C ALA A 233 17.69 3.56 18.98
N ILE A 234 18.67 2.82 19.51
CA ILE A 234 18.55 1.36 19.67
C ILE A 234 18.78 0.97 21.14
N PHE A 235 17.91 0.11 21.64
CA PHE A 235 18.04 -0.55 22.93
C PHE A 235 18.37 -2.03 22.70
N PHE A 236 19.08 -2.66 23.65
CA PHE A 236 19.38 -4.09 23.61
C PHE A 236 18.71 -4.85 24.77
N PRO A 237 17.36 -4.96 24.77
CA PRO A 237 16.66 -5.73 25.76
C PRO A 237 16.80 -7.23 25.48
N SER A 238 16.82 -8.04 26.54
CA SER A 238 16.55 -9.47 26.40
C SER A 238 15.13 -9.71 25.89
N ASN A 239 14.88 -10.89 25.34
CA ASN A 239 13.53 -11.26 24.85
C ASN A 239 12.44 -11.15 25.94
N LYS A 240 12.81 -11.26 27.23
CA LYS A 240 11.89 -11.14 28.36
C LYS A 240 11.58 -9.67 28.71
N GLU A 241 12.54 -8.79 28.48
CA GLU A 241 12.45 -7.36 28.81
C GLU A 241 11.79 -6.53 27.71
N LYS A 242 11.69 -7.05 26.48
CA LYS A 242 11.09 -6.31 25.35
C LYS A 242 9.71 -5.75 25.66
N LEU A 243 8.80 -6.54 26.21
CA LEU A 243 7.44 -6.08 26.53
C LEU A 243 7.41 -5.07 27.67
N PRO A 244 8.07 -5.30 28.81
CA PRO A 244 8.18 -4.28 29.86
C PRO A 244 8.78 -2.98 29.35
N LEU A 245 9.87 -3.04 28.57
CA LEU A 245 10.50 -1.85 27.99
C LEU A 245 9.54 -1.12 27.04
N LEU A 246 8.83 -1.83 26.17
CA LEU A 246 7.84 -1.25 25.27
C LEU A 246 6.75 -0.50 26.03
N VAL A 247 6.20 -1.10 27.10
CA VAL A 247 5.16 -0.47 27.93
C VAL A 247 5.70 0.77 28.64
N GLY A 248 6.93 0.69 29.18
CA GLY A 248 7.60 1.84 29.81
C GLY A 248 7.76 3.01 28.85
N LEU A 249 8.36 2.76 27.67
CA LEU A 249 8.57 3.77 26.64
C LEU A 249 7.26 4.41 26.15
N ILE A 250 6.22 3.62 25.89
CA ILE A 250 4.92 4.16 25.46
C ILE A 250 4.31 5.09 26.53
N ARG A 251 4.47 4.75 27.82
CA ARG A 251 4.00 5.61 28.92
C ARG A 251 4.79 6.91 29.04
N GLU A 252 6.10 6.86 28.78
CA GLU A 252 6.97 8.04 28.78
C GLU A 252 6.71 8.97 27.59
N MET A 253 6.36 8.40 26.42
CA MET A 253 6.03 9.16 25.21
C MET A 253 4.75 9.98 25.34
N GLY A 254 3.86 9.62 26.28
CA GLY A 254 2.61 10.35 26.54
C GLY A 254 1.63 10.31 25.36
N GLU A 255 1.08 11.46 24.99
CA GLU A 255 0.15 11.58 23.87
C GLU A 255 0.92 11.62 22.54
N GLY A 256 0.56 10.70 21.63
CA GLY A 256 1.17 10.65 20.31
C GLY A 256 0.77 9.38 19.57
N ARG A 257 0.83 9.43 18.22
CA ARG A 257 0.58 8.23 17.40
C ARG A 257 1.85 7.40 17.30
N ILE A 258 1.76 6.14 17.72
CA ILE A 258 2.87 5.21 17.79
C ILE A 258 2.62 4.06 16.82
N MET A 259 3.54 3.83 15.89
CA MET A 259 3.54 2.65 15.04
C MET A 259 4.56 1.64 15.58
N VAL A 260 4.09 0.44 15.93
CA VAL A 260 4.95 -0.66 16.42
C VAL A 260 5.08 -1.74 15.34
N PHE A 261 6.31 -2.05 14.95
CA PHE A 261 6.62 -3.09 13.98
C PHE A 261 7.11 -4.37 14.62
N VAL A 262 6.51 -5.47 14.20
CA VAL A 262 6.89 -6.84 14.56
C VAL A 262 7.08 -7.68 13.31
N ASN A 263 7.91 -8.72 13.38
CA ASN A 263 8.16 -9.57 12.20
C ASN A 263 7.09 -10.66 12.00
N MET A 264 6.35 -11.02 13.04
CA MET A 264 5.36 -12.10 12.98
C MET A 264 3.97 -11.65 13.44
N LYS A 265 2.93 -12.07 12.72
CA LYS A 265 1.52 -11.82 13.07
C LYS A 265 1.19 -12.23 14.51
N ARG A 266 1.66 -13.41 14.95
CA ARG A 266 1.41 -13.91 16.31
C ARG A 266 2.00 -12.98 17.36
N GLU A 267 3.15 -12.35 17.07
CA GLU A 267 3.76 -11.39 17.97
C GLU A 267 2.95 -10.08 18.01
N ALA A 268 2.39 -9.63 16.89
CA ALA A 268 1.47 -8.48 16.88
C ALA A 268 0.26 -8.69 17.80
N GLU A 269 -0.36 -9.87 17.74
CA GLU A 269 -1.48 -10.23 18.61
C GLU A 269 -1.08 -10.30 20.09
N ARG A 270 0.12 -10.79 20.37
CA ARG A 270 0.68 -10.86 21.72
C ARG A 270 0.96 -9.47 22.28
N VAL A 271 1.64 -8.62 21.53
CA VAL A 271 1.95 -7.24 21.92
C VAL A 271 0.67 -6.46 22.17
N GLN A 272 -0.34 -6.55 21.27
CA GLN A 272 -1.64 -5.94 21.48
C GLN A 272 -2.27 -6.37 22.81
N ALA A 273 -2.32 -7.67 23.08
CA ALA A 273 -2.97 -8.19 24.28
C ALA A 273 -2.31 -7.67 25.58
N TYR A 274 -0.98 -7.55 25.58
CA TYR A 274 -0.25 -7.00 26.72
C TYR A 274 -0.45 -5.48 26.85
N LEU A 275 -0.43 -4.72 25.77
CA LEU A 275 -0.67 -3.28 25.80
C LEU A 275 -2.09 -2.97 26.32
N GLU A 276 -3.11 -3.65 25.81
CA GLU A 276 -4.50 -3.53 26.27
C GLU A 276 -4.65 -3.88 27.75
N ALA A 277 -4.02 -5.00 28.22
CA ALA A 277 -4.07 -5.39 29.63
C ALA A 277 -3.41 -4.36 30.55
N ASN A 278 -2.46 -3.57 30.06
CA ASN A 278 -1.76 -2.54 30.79
C ASN A 278 -2.30 -1.12 30.54
N GLY A 279 -3.53 -1.02 30.02
CA GLY A 279 -4.27 0.25 29.88
C GLY A 279 -3.91 1.09 28.66
N ILE A 280 -3.17 0.52 27.69
CA ILE A 280 -2.77 1.21 26.46
C ILE A 280 -3.73 0.84 25.32
N ASN A 281 -4.35 1.85 24.68
CA ASN A 281 -5.24 1.63 23.52
C ASN A 281 -4.42 1.26 22.27
N ALA A 282 -4.37 -0.05 21.96
CA ALA A 282 -3.55 -0.60 20.89
C ALA A 282 -4.35 -1.58 20.04
N GLN A 283 -4.15 -1.56 18.73
CA GLN A 283 -4.72 -2.55 17.81
C GLN A 283 -3.68 -3.12 16.86
N ALA A 284 -3.76 -4.44 16.61
CA ALA A 284 -2.91 -5.12 15.64
C ALA A 284 -3.59 -5.21 14.27
N ILE A 285 -2.91 -4.70 13.25
CA ILE A 285 -3.35 -4.83 11.86
C ILE A 285 -2.66 -6.04 11.22
N SER A 286 -3.45 -6.92 10.62
CA SER A 286 -2.96 -8.12 9.92
C SER A 286 -3.85 -8.47 8.74
N GLY A 287 -3.39 -9.37 7.85
CA GLY A 287 -4.16 -9.83 6.70
C GLY A 287 -5.49 -10.50 7.04
N ASP A 288 -5.66 -11.02 8.27
CA ASP A 288 -6.90 -11.68 8.70
C ASP A 288 -7.96 -10.71 9.23
N VAL A 289 -7.61 -9.43 9.42
CA VAL A 289 -8.57 -8.42 9.85
C VAL A 289 -9.50 -8.11 8.68
N PRO A 290 -10.83 -8.21 8.84
CA PRO A 290 -11.78 -7.86 7.78
C PRO A 290 -11.55 -6.44 7.27
N GLN A 291 -11.64 -6.24 5.94
CA GLN A 291 -11.29 -5.00 5.27
C GLN A 291 -11.98 -3.76 5.88
N LYS A 292 -13.30 -3.85 6.13
CA LYS A 292 -14.05 -2.77 6.77
C LYS A 292 -13.47 -2.38 8.14
N LYS A 293 -13.02 -3.37 8.91
CA LYS A 293 -12.41 -3.14 10.22
C LYS A 293 -11.02 -2.51 10.08
N ARG A 294 -10.21 -2.95 9.08
CA ARG A 294 -8.88 -2.36 8.81
C ARG A 294 -8.98 -0.88 8.47
N LEU A 295 -9.90 -0.52 7.56
CA LEU A 295 -10.11 0.88 7.20
C LEU A 295 -10.54 1.72 8.41
N ARG A 296 -11.43 1.18 9.26
CA ARG A 296 -11.82 1.87 10.49
C ARG A 296 -10.64 2.05 11.44
N MET A 297 -9.84 1.01 11.67
CA MET A 297 -8.65 1.10 12.52
C MET A 297 -7.67 2.19 12.05
N LEU A 298 -7.50 2.33 10.72
CA LEU A 298 -6.67 3.38 10.15
C LEU A 298 -7.25 4.77 10.36
N MET A 299 -8.58 4.92 10.22
CA MET A 299 -9.27 6.18 10.50
C MET A 299 -9.15 6.56 11.99
N ASP A 300 -9.40 5.60 12.89
CA ASP A 300 -9.28 5.79 14.33
C ASP A 300 -7.82 6.15 14.73
N PHE A 301 -6.83 5.59 14.02
CA PHE A 301 -5.42 5.93 14.21
C PHE A 301 -5.07 7.32 13.65
N GLN A 302 -5.62 7.69 12.50
CA GLN A 302 -5.43 9.01 11.91
C GLN A 302 -6.04 10.12 12.75
N SER A 303 -7.23 9.89 13.32
CA SER A 303 -7.93 10.85 14.21
C SER A 303 -7.30 10.96 15.61
N GLY A 304 -6.40 10.02 15.98
CA GLY A 304 -5.82 9.95 17.32
C GLY A 304 -6.68 9.19 18.36
N GLU A 305 -7.85 8.66 17.95
CA GLU A 305 -8.67 7.80 18.83
C GLU A 305 -7.97 6.49 19.19
N LEU A 306 -7.10 5.99 18.30
CA LEU A 306 -6.23 4.86 18.51
C LEU A 306 -4.78 5.36 18.68
N ALA A 307 -4.19 5.16 19.86
CA ALA A 307 -2.84 5.64 20.16
C ALA A 307 -1.73 4.78 19.52
N VAL A 308 -1.90 3.44 19.54
CA VAL A 308 -0.86 2.50 19.08
C VAL A 308 -1.40 1.58 18.00
N LEU A 309 -0.75 1.61 16.84
CA LEU A 309 -1.02 0.65 15.76
C LEU A 309 0.15 -0.34 15.67
N ILE A 310 -0.14 -1.63 15.73
CA ILE A 310 0.86 -2.69 15.67
C ILE A 310 0.73 -3.42 14.34
N GLY A 311 1.82 -3.62 13.61
CA GLY A 311 1.76 -4.29 12.33
C GLY A 311 3.04 -5.03 11.95
N THR A 312 2.92 -5.92 10.97
CA THR A 312 4.06 -6.47 10.23
C THR A 312 4.29 -5.65 8.97
N ASP A 313 5.46 -5.75 8.34
CA ASP A 313 5.75 -5.07 7.07
C ASP A 313 4.68 -5.36 6.03
N VAL A 314 4.32 -6.63 5.87
CA VAL A 314 3.26 -7.06 4.93
C VAL A 314 1.92 -6.37 5.20
N ALA A 315 1.55 -6.16 6.44
CA ALA A 315 0.26 -5.59 6.81
C ALA A 315 0.25 -4.05 6.78
N SER A 316 1.40 -3.42 6.97
CA SER A 316 1.55 -1.95 7.11
C SER A 316 2.08 -1.26 5.86
N ARG A 317 2.70 -1.99 4.93
CA ARG A 317 3.08 -1.45 3.62
C ARG A 317 1.82 -1.11 2.81
N GLY A 318 1.86 -0.01 2.07
CA GLY A 318 0.71 0.52 1.32
C GLY A 318 -0.37 1.16 2.19
N LEU A 319 -0.15 1.27 3.51
CA LEU A 319 -0.98 2.08 4.38
C LEU A 319 -0.43 3.50 4.40
N HIS A 320 -1.24 4.45 3.95
CA HIS A 320 -0.94 5.85 4.19
C HIS A 320 -1.28 6.16 5.65
N ILE A 321 -0.26 6.16 6.48
CA ILE A 321 -0.35 6.60 7.87
C ILE A 321 0.43 7.91 7.93
N PRO A 322 -0.24 9.08 7.81
CA PRO A 322 0.44 10.36 7.89
C PRO A 322 0.81 10.66 9.34
N ASP A 323 1.91 11.40 9.52
CA ASP A 323 2.29 12.06 10.77
C ASP A 323 2.35 11.15 12.01
N VAL A 324 3.00 9.99 11.87
CA VAL A 324 3.35 9.17 13.04
C VAL A 324 4.50 9.85 13.78
N GLN A 325 4.33 10.14 15.08
CA GLN A 325 5.36 10.76 15.90
C GLN A 325 6.46 9.76 16.25
N TYR A 326 6.07 8.53 16.57
CA TYR A 326 6.98 7.50 17.04
C TYR A 326 6.85 6.23 16.20
N VAL A 327 7.99 5.72 15.76
CA VAL A 327 8.10 4.38 15.19
C VAL A 327 8.90 3.50 16.14
N ILE A 328 8.37 2.36 16.50
CA ILE A 328 9.08 1.38 17.35
C ILE A 328 9.27 0.08 16.55
N ASN A 329 10.51 -0.24 16.22
CA ASN A 329 10.88 -1.56 15.71
C ASN A 329 11.02 -2.52 16.89
N TYR A 330 9.91 -3.06 17.36
CA TYR A 330 9.89 -4.08 18.41
C TYR A 330 10.71 -5.32 18.00
N ASP A 331 10.66 -5.67 16.72
CA ASP A 331 11.57 -6.60 16.08
C ASP A 331 12.34 -5.87 14.98
N LEU A 332 13.68 -5.92 14.96
CA LEU A 332 14.44 -5.45 13.82
C LEU A 332 14.04 -6.23 12.56
N PRO A 333 13.86 -5.58 11.41
CA PRO A 333 13.57 -6.28 10.16
C PRO A 333 14.79 -7.12 9.73
N GLN A 334 14.54 -8.13 8.90
CA GLN A 334 15.62 -8.94 8.30
C GLN A 334 16.16 -8.29 7.02
N ASP A 335 15.37 -7.41 6.40
CA ASP A 335 15.71 -6.67 5.20
C ASP A 335 15.99 -5.21 5.57
N CYS A 336 17.13 -4.67 5.12
CA CYS A 336 17.54 -3.30 5.41
C CYS A 336 16.63 -2.25 4.74
N GLU A 337 16.06 -2.55 3.56
CA GLU A 337 15.08 -1.67 2.92
C GLU A 337 13.81 -1.54 3.79
N ASP A 338 13.38 -2.62 4.45
CA ASP A 338 12.26 -2.58 5.37
C ASP A 338 12.50 -1.67 6.56
N TYR A 339 13.74 -1.58 7.07
CA TYR A 339 14.10 -0.64 8.12
C TYR A 339 13.81 0.81 7.71
N VAL A 340 14.29 1.22 6.54
CA VAL A 340 14.06 2.56 6.01
C VAL A 340 12.57 2.82 5.76
N HIS A 341 11.85 1.84 5.22
CA HIS A 341 10.40 1.92 5.01
C HIS A 341 9.61 2.08 6.32
N ARG A 342 10.06 1.42 7.40
CA ARG A 342 9.44 1.53 8.73
C ARG A 342 9.69 2.89 9.35
N ILE A 343 10.95 3.33 9.44
CA ILE A 343 11.27 4.64 10.04
C ILE A 343 10.73 5.80 9.20
N GLY A 344 10.62 5.63 7.88
CA GLY A 344 9.96 6.58 6.97
C GLY A 344 8.45 6.74 7.19
N ARG A 345 7.84 6.10 8.22
CA ARG A 345 6.48 6.41 8.67
C ARG A 345 6.43 7.63 9.57
N THR A 346 7.55 8.07 10.09
CA THR A 346 7.68 9.33 10.84
C THR A 346 8.49 10.37 10.07
N ALA A 347 8.63 11.57 10.61
CA ALA A 347 9.39 12.69 10.05
C ALA A 347 8.97 13.12 8.62
N ARG A 348 7.70 12.98 8.26
CA ARG A 348 7.18 13.42 6.95
C ARG A 348 6.79 14.89 6.97
N ALA A 349 6.74 15.50 5.79
CA ALA A 349 6.33 16.90 5.59
C ALA A 349 7.11 17.92 6.44
N GLY A 350 8.39 17.63 6.79
CA GLY A 350 9.23 18.56 7.55
C GLY A 350 9.09 18.48 9.08
N ALA A 351 8.27 17.57 9.61
CA ALA A 351 8.20 17.31 11.05
C ALA A 351 9.40 16.47 11.53
N ALA A 352 9.82 16.65 12.79
CA ALA A 352 10.76 15.75 13.45
C ALA A 352 10.02 14.49 13.91
N GLY A 353 10.69 13.33 13.91
CA GLY A 353 10.13 12.08 14.38
C GLY A 353 11.16 11.19 15.06
N ASP A 354 10.70 10.28 15.89
CA ASP A 354 11.56 9.38 16.65
C ASP A 354 11.36 7.93 16.19
N ALA A 355 12.48 7.24 15.93
CA ALA A 355 12.51 5.82 15.63
C ALA A 355 13.33 5.07 16.69
N ILE A 356 12.67 4.17 17.40
CA ILE A 356 13.27 3.35 18.44
C ILE A 356 13.32 1.90 17.98
N SER A 357 14.47 1.25 18.13
CA SER A 357 14.67 -0.12 17.72
C SER A 357 15.11 -1.01 18.89
N PHE A 358 14.67 -2.27 18.90
CA PHE A 358 15.08 -3.28 19.88
C PHE A 358 15.98 -4.33 19.21
N GLY A 359 17.27 -4.31 19.54
CA GLY A 359 18.26 -5.30 19.15
C GLY A 359 18.31 -6.47 20.14
N CYS A 360 17.25 -7.28 20.17
CA CYS A 360 17.22 -8.46 21.06
C CYS A 360 18.04 -9.61 20.50
N GLU A 361 18.26 -10.68 21.32
CA GLU A 361 19.07 -11.86 20.96
C GLU A 361 18.63 -12.51 19.64
N THR A 362 17.36 -12.38 19.27
CA THR A 362 16.80 -13.00 18.07
C THR A 362 17.10 -12.20 16.80
N TYR A 363 17.11 -10.87 16.88
CA TYR A 363 17.13 -10.00 15.69
C TYR A 363 18.31 -9.05 15.62
N ALA A 364 19.19 -9.00 16.64
CA ALA A 364 20.37 -8.12 16.64
C ALA A 364 21.33 -8.39 15.46
N MET A 365 21.30 -9.59 14.89
CA MET A 365 22.17 -9.97 13.76
C MET A 365 21.90 -9.16 12.48
N SER A 366 20.71 -8.60 12.31
CA SER A 366 20.39 -7.73 11.16
C SER A 366 20.96 -6.31 11.30
N LEU A 367 21.37 -5.90 12.50
CA LEU A 367 21.81 -4.54 12.76
C LEU A 367 23.01 -4.09 11.92
N PRO A 368 24.08 -4.87 11.74
CA PRO A 368 25.23 -4.42 10.94
C PRO A 368 24.85 -4.11 9.49
N GLU A 369 24.03 -4.95 8.86
CA GLU A 369 23.57 -4.74 7.48
C GLU A 369 22.67 -3.49 7.37
N ILE A 370 21.81 -3.26 8.38
CA ILE A 370 20.97 -2.05 8.44
C ILE A 370 21.84 -0.79 8.56
N GLU A 371 22.82 -0.79 9.47
CA GLU A 371 23.71 0.35 9.68
C GLU A 371 24.60 0.65 8.46
N ASP A 372 25.08 -0.39 7.79
CA ASP A 372 25.83 -0.24 6.52
C ASP A 372 24.94 0.34 5.41
N PHE A 373 23.67 -0.09 5.35
CA PHE A 373 22.72 0.40 4.36
C PHE A 373 22.32 1.88 4.57
N ILE A 374 22.10 2.29 5.84
CA ILE A 374 21.76 3.69 6.16
C ILE A 374 23.00 4.59 6.25
N GLY A 375 24.22 4.02 6.22
CA GLY A 375 25.49 4.74 6.18
C GLY A 375 25.96 5.33 7.51
N HIS A 376 25.32 4.98 8.63
CA HIS A 376 25.73 5.42 9.98
C HIS A 376 25.34 4.43 11.08
N LYS A 377 25.98 4.55 12.23
CA LYS A 377 25.65 3.76 13.43
C LYS A 377 24.42 4.35 14.13
N ILE A 378 23.51 3.47 14.57
CA ILE A 378 22.34 3.89 15.36
C ILE A 378 22.79 4.13 16.80
N PRO A 379 22.54 5.32 17.39
CA PRO A 379 22.93 5.61 18.77
C PRO A 379 22.31 4.60 19.76
N VAL A 380 23.17 4.03 20.62
CA VAL A 380 22.73 3.07 21.64
C VAL A 380 22.15 3.82 22.83
N ALA A 381 20.89 3.56 23.13
CA ALA A 381 20.23 4.06 24.33
C ALA A 381 20.30 3.04 25.47
N LYS A 382 20.33 3.52 26.70
CA LYS A 382 20.40 2.71 27.91
C LYS A 382 19.06 2.76 28.62
N TYR A 383 18.70 1.70 29.32
CA TYR A 383 17.59 1.60 30.24
C TYR A 383 18.04 0.86 31.50
N ASP A 384 17.32 1.04 32.59
CA ASP A 384 17.56 0.31 33.82
C ASP A 384 16.60 -0.91 33.85
N PRO A 385 17.11 -2.14 33.81
CA PRO A 385 16.29 -3.34 33.88
C PRO A 385 15.45 -3.43 35.18
N ASP A 386 15.94 -2.89 36.28
CA ASP A 386 15.24 -2.92 37.57
C ASP A 386 14.13 -1.89 37.67
N ALA A 387 14.15 -0.87 36.81
CA ALA A 387 13.10 0.17 36.70
C ALA A 387 11.98 -0.21 35.72
N LEU A 388 12.06 -1.36 35.05
CA LEU A 388 11.03 -1.79 34.11
C LEU A 388 9.69 -2.08 34.81
N PRO A 389 8.55 -1.68 34.23
CA PRO A 389 7.24 -1.88 34.85
C PRO A 389 6.87 -3.37 34.95
N GLU A 390 6.29 -3.77 36.07
CA GLU A 390 5.62 -5.07 36.16
C GLU A 390 4.38 -5.08 35.27
N LEU A 391 4.27 -6.13 34.43
CA LEU A 391 3.18 -6.24 33.46
C LEU A 391 1.99 -7.04 33.99
N ILE A 392 0.81 -6.49 33.80
CA ILE A 392 -0.44 -7.25 33.93
C ILE A 392 -0.54 -8.22 32.77
N ARG A 393 -0.65 -9.52 33.08
CA ARG A 393 -0.81 -10.55 32.05
C ARG A 393 -2.21 -10.52 31.46
N PRO A 394 -2.33 -10.60 30.11
CA PRO A 394 -3.64 -10.64 29.46
C PRO A 394 -4.41 -11.91 29.85
N LYS A 395 -5.73 -11.79 30.01
CA LYS A 395 -6.59 -12.95 30.19
C LYS A 395 -6.57 -13.82 28.95
N PRO A 396 -6.51 -15.18 29.08
CA PRO A 396 -6.52 -16.08 27.95
C PRO A 396 -7.76 -15.83 27.08
N ARG A 397 -7.57 -15.48 25.81
CA ARG A 397 -8.70 -15.42 24.87
C ARG A 397 -9.20 -16.84 24.62
N PRO A 398 -10.52 -17.10 24.65
CA PRO A 398 -11.03 -18.41 24.31
C PRO A 398 -10.58 -18.78 22.89
N ARG A 399 -9.96 -19.95 22.72
CA ARG A 399 -9.56 -20.46 21.42
C ARG A 399 -10.79 -20.49 20.52
N ARG A 400 -10.80 -19.73 19.43
CA ARG A 400 -11.80 -19.88 18.37
C ARG A 400 -11.80 -21.34 17.93
N LYS A 401 -12.88 -22.06 18.18
CA LYS A 401 -13.09 -23.40 17.63
C LYS A 401 -12.91 -23.30 16.10
N PRO A 402 -12.16 -24.23 15.47
CA PRO A 402 -12.13 -24.28 14.01
C PRO A 402 -13.57 -24.34 13.50
N GLN A 403 -13.97 -23.41 12.64
CA GLN A 403 -15.23 -23.51 11.95
C GLN A 403 -15.21 -24.83 11.15
N GLN A 404 -15.93 -25.83 11.62
CA GLN A 404 -16.19 -27.04 10.83
C GLN A 404 -16.79 -26.58 9.52
N ARG A 405 -16.03 -26.76 8.43
CA ARG A 405 -16.59 -26.69 7.08
C ARG A 405 -17.80 -27.60 7.08
N ARG A 406 -18.99 -27.06 7.05
CA ARG A 406 -20.20 -27.81 6.74
C ARG A 406 -19.96 -28.42 5.36
N GLY A 407 -19.54 -29.67 5.36
CA GLY A 407 -19.52 -30.51 4.18
C GLY A 407 -20.96 -30.60 3.69
N GLY A 408 -21.20 -30.11 2.47
CA GLY A 408 -22.44 -30.32 1.79
C GLY A 408 -22.69 -31.84 1.65
N GLY A 409 -23.54 -32.38 2.50
CA GLY A 409 -24.05 -33.73 2.38
C GLY A 409 -24.89 -33.81 1.12
N GLY A 410 -24.29 -34.23 0.01
CA GLY A 410 -25.00 -34.67 -1.16
C GLY A 410 -25.69 -35.98 -0.84
N ASP A 411 -26.99 -35.93 -0.75
CA ASP A 411 -27.92 -37.08 -0.64
C ASP A 411 -27.75 -37.99 -1.87
N ARG A 412 -26.88 -39.00 -1.75
CA ARG A 412 -26.83 -40.10 -2.72
C ARG A 412 -27.87 -41.12 -2.33
N ARG A 413 -29.06 -41.01 -2.89
CA ARG A 413 -30.07 -42.10 -2.93
C ARG A 413 -29.45 -43.30 -3.64
N PRO A 414 -29.53 -44.52 -3.08
CA PRO A 414 -29.11 -45.73 -3.79
C PRO A 414 -30.18 -46.09 -4.85
N GLN A 415 -29.80 -46.04 -6.12
CA GLN A 415 -30.58 -46.61 -7.20
C GLN A 415 -30.59 -48.13 -7.08
N GLY A 416 -31.79 -48.70 -6.90
CA GLY A 416 -32.03 -50.12 -6.84
C GLY A 416 -31.62 -50.85 -8.14
N ARG A 417 -30.84 -51.89 -7.98
CA ARG A 417 -30.55 -52.88 -9.00
C ARG A 417 -31.85 -53.60 -9.39
N ARG A 418 -32.37 -53.34 -10.59
CA ARG A 418 -33.33 -54.25 -11.26
C ARG A 418 -32.53 -55.34 -11.93
N GLY A 419 -32.74 -56.59 -11.49
CA GLY A 419 -32.23 -57.81 -12.09
C GLY A 419 -32.88 -58.07 -13.44
N THR A 420 -32.09 -58.44 -14.41
CA THR A 420 -32.53 -59.02 -15.68
C THR A 420 -32.60 -60.56 -15.55
N PRO A 421 -33.66 -61.22 -16.09
CA PRO A 421 -33.76 -62.67 -16.05
C PRO A 421 -32.87 -63.30 -17.12
N ARG A 422 -32.21 -64.40 -16.74
CA ARG A 422 -31.50 -65.32 -17.63
C ARG A 422 -32.50 -66.03 -18.52
N GLY A 423 -32.41 -65.97 -19.85
CA GLY A 423 -32.94 -66.84 -20.84
C GLY A 423 -32.08 -68.07 -21.08
N PRO A 424 -32.65 -69.22 -21.56
CA PRO A 424 -31.98 -70.52 -21.49
C PRO A 424 -30.99 -70.78 -22.68
N LYS A 425 -29.99 -71.62 -22.37
CA LYS A 425 -29.05 -72.21 -23.37
C LYS A 425 -29.88 -73.22 -24.25
N LYS A 426 -29.62 -73.16 -25.57
CA LYS A 426 -29.70 -74.29 -26.48
C LYS A 426 -28.58 -74.32 -27.47
N ASN A 427 -27.88 -75.47 -27.46
CA ASN A 427 -27.00 -76.09 -28.41
C ASN A 427 -25.90 -75.21 -29.12
#